data_b9e2a63eac69514284825adab5709752
#
_entry.id   b9e2a63eac69514284825adab5709752
#
_cell.length_a   1.000
_cell.length_b   1.000
_cell.length_c   1.000
_cell.angle_alpha   90.00
_cell.angle_beta   90.00
_cell.angle_gamma   90.00
#
_symmetry.space_group_name_H-M   'P 1'
#
loop_
_entity.id
_entity.type
_entity.pdbx_description
1 polymer ?
#
loop_
_entity_poly.entity_id
_entity_poly.type
_entity_poly.pdbx_seq_one_letter_code
_entity_poly.pdbx_strand_id
1 'polypeptide(L)'
;AAQHCCEALAGLCGVDASEVLPFSTGVIGEDLPVGPIEAALPALLNDLAADGWLRAAQGILTTDTRPKGASRTIEMPGLSCTFTGIAKGAGMLRPDMATMLAFIATDAPLARPALERLLEAAVEQSFHRITVDGDTSTNDAVVLAATGAAGGALIAEADDPRYGAVAGALESLCVELAQGLVRDGEGASKFVEISVVGGLCTAECLDVAFTIAHSPLVKTALFASDPNWGRILAAIGRAGVADLDVDQVRVLVNGVLIAENGSRAASYTEAAGAAAMAPGDLRLEVDLGRGDCRETVWTSDFSYDYVRINAEYRS
;
A
#
# COMPACT_ATOMS: atom_id res chain seq x y z
N ALA A 1 -13.28 21.12 14.76
CA ALA A 1 -13.12 21.24 13.30
C ALA A 1 -13.83 20.08 12.58
N ALA A 2 -13.38 18.81 12.71
CA ALA A 2 -13.96 17.67 11.99
C ALA A 2 -15.47 17.52 12.24
N GLN A 3 -15.93 17.52 13.50
CA GLN A 3 -17.34 17.43 13.84
C GLN A 3 -18.19 18.51 13.14
N HIS A 4 -17.67 19.74 13.08
CA HIS A 4 -18.33 20.86 12.43
C HIS A 4 -18.49 20.65 10.90
N CYS A 5 -17.45 20.15 10.24
CA CYS A 5 -17.56 19.77 8.83
C CYS A 5 -18.58 18.65 8.59
N CYS A 6 -18.64 17.65 9.48
CA CYS A 6 -19.65 16.59 9.41
C CYS A 6 -21.07 17.13 9.55
N GLU A 7 -21.30 18.03 10.52
CA GLU A 7 -22.59 18.69 10.74
C GLU A 7 -23.02 19.53 9.54
N ALA A 8 -22.10 20.31 8.96
CA ALA A 8 -22.36 21.12 7.78
C ALA A 8 -22.75 20.25 6.56
N LEU A 9 -22.00 19.18 6.28
CA LEU A 9 -22.32 18.29 5.17
C LEU A 9 -23.62 17.51 5.42
N ALA A 10 -23.82 16.99 6.63
CA ALA A 10 -25.04 16.28 7.02
C ALA A 10 -26.30 17.13 6.80
N GLY A 11 -26.25 18.41 7.18
CA GLY A 11 -27.34 19.35 6.96
C GLY A 11 -27.68 19.58 5.49
N LEU A 12 -26.67 19.56 4.60
CA LEU A 12 -26.88 19.66 3.16
C LEU A 12 -27.42 18.38 2.53
N CYS A 13 -27.00 17.22 3.06
CA CYS A 13 -27.40 15.90 2.54
C CYS A 13 -28.73 15.40 3.15
N GLY A 14 -29.19 15.99 4.26
CA GLY A 14 -30.37 15.54 4.98
C GLY A 14 -30.15 14.20 5.72
N VAL A 15 -28.94 13.96 6.22
CA VAL A 15 -28.53 12.78 6.98
C VAL A 15 -28.10 13.17 8.40
N ASP A 16 -27.85 12.20 9.27
CA ASP A 16 -27.27 12.45 10.59
C ASP A 16 -25.75 12.71 10.48
N ALA A 17 -25.20 13.59 11.32
CA ALA A 17 -23.77 13.88 11.33
C ALA A 17 -22.89 12.66 11.65
N SER A 18 -23.44 11.67 12.36
CA SER A 18 -22.79 10.38 12.65
C SER A 18 -22.65 9.47 11.40
N GLU A 19 -23.37 9.78 10.33
CA GLU A 19 -23.26 9.07 9.04
C GLU A 19 -22.21 9.67 8.11
N VAL A 20 -21.56 10.78 8.53
CA VAL A 20 -20.46 11.42 7.77
C VAL A 20 -19.13 11.01 8.35
N LEU A 21 -18.26 10.43 7.52
CA LEU A 21 -16.93 10.00 7.89
C LEU A 21 -15.90 11.04 7.41
N PRO A 22 -15.24 11.80 8.33
CA PRO A 22 -14.28 12.82 7.95
C PRO A 22 -12.88 12.21 7.78
N PHE A 23 -12.23 12.53 6.66
CA PHE A 23 -10.83 12.20 6.41
C PHE A 23 -10.12 13.46 5.96
N SER A 24 -9.04 13.81 6.65
CA SER A 24 -8.26 15.01 6.33
C SER A 24 -6.76 14.71 6.38
N THR A 25 -6.01 15.46 5.61
CA THR A 25 -4.55 15.46 5.63
C THR A 25 -4.06 16.90 5.52
N GLY A 26 -2.88 17.19 6.09
CA GLY A 26 -2.30 18.53 6.11
C GLY A 26 -1.09 18.60 7.04
N VAL A 27 -0.60 19.80 7.30
CA VAL A 27 0.56 20.00 8.20
C VAL A 27 0.20 19.60 9.62
N ILE A 28 1.00 18.70 10.21
CA ILE A 28 0.79 18.21 11.57
C ILE A 28 0.91 19.39 12.57
N GLY A 29 -0.09 19.50 13.45
CA GLY A 29 -0.14 20.56 14.46
C GLY A 29 -0.75 21.87 13.99
N GLU A 30 -1.20 21.98 12.74
CA GLU A 30 -1.99 23.11 12.25
C GLU A 30 -3.49 22.81 12.25
N ASP A 31 -4.28 23.85 12.51
CA ASP A 31 -5.75 23.72 12.57
C ASP A 31 -6.33 23.51 11.17
N LEU A 32 -7.33 22.61 11.09
CA LEU A 32 -8.08 22.37 9.85
C LEU A 32 -8.82 23.66 9.44
N PRO A 33 -8.64 24.16 8.20
CA PRO A 33 -9.31 25.39 7.72
C PRO A 33 -10.78 25.11 7.39
N VAL A 34 -11.65 25.12 8.39
CA VAL A 34 -13.09 24.75 8.27
C VAL A 34 -13.83 25.67 7.30
N GLY A 35 -13.59 26.97 7.34
CA GLY A 35 -14.32 27.94 6.51
C GLY A 35 -14.27 27.67 5.01
N PRO A 36 -13.09 27.48 4.39
CA PRO A 36 -12.98 27.07 2.98
C PRO A 36 -13.67 25.74 2.65
N ILE A 37 -13.62 24.76 3.58
CA ILE A 37 -14.29 23.48 3.40
C ILE A 37 -15.79 23.68 3.32
N GLU A 38 -16.39 24.35 4.30
CA GLU A 38 -17.83 24.63 4.33
C GLU A 38 -18.31 25.41 3.11
N ALA A 39 -17.55 26.42 2.70
CA ALA A 39 -17.89 27.22 1.52
C ALA A 39 -17.91 26.39 0.22
N ALA A 40 -17.13 25.31 0.14
CA ALA A 40 -17.07 24.43 -1.03
C ALA A 40 -18.16 23.34 -1.05
N LEU A 41 -18.72 22.94 0.11
CA LEU A 41 -19.64 21.81 0.22
C LEU A 41 -20.86 21.87 -0.73
N PRO A 42 -21.58 23.03 -0.90
CA PRO A 42 -22.72 23.09 -1.82
C PRO A 42 -22.33 22.85 -3.28
N ALA A 43 -21.20 23.37 -3.71
CA ALA A 43 -20.70 23.17 -5.06
C ALA A 43 -20.28 21.72 -5.31
N LEU A 44 -19.58 21.11 -4.33
CA LEU A 44 -19.16 19.71 -4.39
C LEU A 44 -20.36 18.76 -4.45
N LEU A 45 -21.41 19.02 -3.66
CA LEU A 45 -22.62 18.21 -3.68
C LEU A 45 -23.32 18.27 -5.04
N ASN A 46 -23.38 19.47 -5.66
CA ASN A 46 -23.95 19.64 -7.00
C ASN A 46 -23.10 19.00 -8.11
N ASP A 47 -21.79 18.79 -7.87
CA ASP A 47 -20.85 18.22 -8.84
C ASP A 47 -20.72 16.69 -8.72
N LEU A 48 -21.48 16.04 -7.85
CA LEU A 48 -21.50 14.58 -7.73
C LEU A 48 -21.94 13.94 -9.05
N ALA A 49 -21.10 13.03 -9.56
CA ALA A 49 -21.34 12.33 -10.82
C ALA A 49 -20.74 10.92 -10.77
N ALA A 50 -21.36 9.98 -11.48
CA ALA A 50 -20.90 8.59 -11.52
C ALA A 50 -19.48 8.42 -12.10
N ASP A 51 -19.06 9.35 -12.97
CA ASP A 51 -17.74 9.42 -13.60
C ASP A 51 -16.76 10.36 -12.87
N GLY A 52 -17.10 10.82 -11.67
CA GLY A 52 -16.30 11.75 -10.87
C GLY A 52 -15.02 11.20 -10.26
N TRP A 53 -14.76 9.89 -10.34
CA TRP A 53 -13.63 9.22 -9.67
C TRP A 53 -12.26 9.82 -9.96
N LEU A 54 -11.96 10.14 -11.23
CA LEU A 54 -10.66 10.74 -11.60
C LEU A 54 -10.51 12.14 -11.00
N ARG A 55 -11.55 12.95 -10.97
CA ARG A 55 -11.53 14.29 -10.38
C ARG A 55 -11.34 14.20 -8.86
N ALA A 56 -12.02 13.25 -8.22
CA ALA A 56 -11.84 12.98 -6.78
C ALA A 56 -10.40 12.53 -6.49
N ALA A 57 -9.85 11.60 -7.29
CA ALA A 57 -8.47 11.16 -7.16
C ALA A 57 -7.46 12.30 -7.31
N GLN A 58 -7.71 13.25 -8.21
CA GLN A 58 -6.88 14.45 -8.37
C GLN A 58 -7.02 15.41 -7.19
N GLY A 59 -8.23 15.54 -6.63
CA GLY A 59 -8.52 16.46 -5.53
C GLY A 59 -7.89 16.09 -4.18
N ILE A 60 -7.50 14.82 -3.98
CA ILE A 60 -6.90 14.34 -2.74
C ILE A 60 -5.37 14.31 -2.76
N LEU A 61 -4.73 14.66 -3.88
CA LEU A 61 -3.26 14.63 -4.02
C LEU A 61 -2.59 15.70 -3.15
N THR A 62 -1.40 15.37 -2.64
CA THR A 62 -0.51 16.29 -1.93
C THR A 62 0.85 16.35 -2.62
N THR A 63 1.82 15.53 -2.25
CA THR A 63 3.11 15.37 -2.93
C THR A 63 3.07 14.33 -4.06
N ASP A 64 1.95 13.67 -4.23
CA ASP A 64 1.71 12.72 -5.32
C ASP A 64 1.91 13.39 -6.69
N THR A 65 2.52 12.66 -7.63
CA THR A 65 2.75 13.18 -9.00
C THR A 65 1.63 12.81 -9.96
N ARG A 66 0.81 11.82 -9.60
CA ARG A 66 -0.30 11.30 -10.43
C ARG A 66 -1.45 10.74 -9.57
N PRO A 67 -2.71 10.82 -10.06
CA PRO A 67 -3.82 10.14 -9.41
C PRO A 67 -3.67 8.61 -9.49
N LYS A 68 -4.06 7.90 -8.44
CA LYS A 68 -4.13 6.44 -8.39
C LYS A 68 -5.58 6.03 -8.30
N GLY A 69 -5.98 5.14 -9.19
CA GLY A 69 -7.33 4.58 -9.23
C GLY A 69 -7.35 3.25 -9.95
N ALA A 70 -8.21 2.34 -9.52
CA ALA A 70 -8.39 1.03 -10.10
C ALA A 70 -9.87 0.62 -10.06
N SER A 71 -10.26 -0.29 -10.95
CA SER A 71 -11.60 -0.87 -10.96
C SER A 71 -11.54 -2.35 -11.32
N ARG A 72 -12.45 -3.13 -10.71
CA ARG A 72 -12.62 -4.57 -10.95
C ARG A 72 -14.09 -4.88 -11.10
N THR A 73 -14.47 -5.45 -12.23
CA THR A 73 -15.81 -6.02 -12.40
C THR A 73 -15.70 -7.53 -12.37
N ILE A 74 -16.56 -8.17 -11.60
CA ILE A 74 -16.65 -9.62 -11.50
C ILE A 74 -18.03 -10.10 -11.90
N GLU A 75 -18.03 -11.18 -12.66
CA GLU A 75 -19.24 -11.86 -13.09
C GLU A 75 -19.35 -13.19 -12.33
N MET A 76 -20.47 -13.38 -11.65
CA MET A 76 -20.79 -14.58 -10.88
C MET A 76 -22.19 -15.07 -11.26
N PRO A 77 -22.54 -16.33 -11.04
CA PRO A 77 -23.91 -16.80 -11.28
C PRO A 77 -24.95 -15.95 -10.53
N GLY A 78 -25.74 -15.20 -11.28
CA GLY A 78 -26.81 -14.33 -10.75
C GLY A 78 -26.35 -13.01 -10.13
N LEU A 79 -25.08 -12.62 -10.28
CA LEU A 79 -24.56 -11.36 -9.75
C LEU A 79 -23.40 -10.84 -10.62
N SER A 80 -23.51 -9.62 -11.12
CA SER A 80 -22.40 -8.84 -11.65
C SER A 80 -22.17 -7.66 -10.74
N CYS A 81 -20.95 -7.47 -10.24
CA CYS A 81 -20.66 -6.32 -9.39
C CYS A 81 -19.29 -5.73 -9.66
N THR A 82 -19.13 -4.45 -9.31
CA THR A 82 -17.92 -3.67 -9.58
C THR A 82 -17.38 -3.10 -8.28
N PHE A 83 -16.06 -3.18 -8.14
CA PHE A 83 -15.28 -2.47 -7.14
C PHE A 83 -14.50 -1.37 -7.85
N THR A 84 -14.59 -0.14 -7.35
CA THR A 84 -13.78 0.99 -7.83
C THR A 84 -13.16 1.67 -6.62
N GLY A 85 -11.89 2.02 -6.73
CA GLY A 85 -11.17 2.70 -5.64
C GLY A 85 -10.16 3.69 -6.15
N ILE A 86 -9.88 4.69 -5.31
CA ILE A 86 -8.82 5.68 -5.48
C ILE A 86 -7.97 5.72 -4.22
N ALA A 87 -6.70 6.09 -4.38
CA ALA A 87 -5.80 6.26 -3.25
C ALA A 87 -4.85 7.43 -3.47
N LYS A 88 -4.32 7.99 -2.36
CA LYS A 88 -3.28 9.01 -2.37
C LYS A 88 -2.25 8.73 -1.28
N GLY A 89 -1.02 9.18 -1.51
CA GLY A 89 0.13 9.07 -0.63
C GLY A 89 1.41 8.84 -1.42
N ALA A 90 2.51 9.46 -0.99
CA ALA A 90 3.79 9.38 -1.67
C ALA A 90 4.99 9.42 -0.70
N GLY A 91 4.83 9.94 0.51
CA GLY A 91 5.82 10.01 1.57
C GLY A 91 5.20 9.88 2.95
N MET A 92 6.02 9.76 4.01
CA MET A 92 5.61 9.37 5.35
C MET A 92 4.73 8.11 5.24
N LEU A 93 5.20 7.10 4.50
CA LEU A 93 4.41 5.97 4.05
C LEU A 93 4.97 4.65 4.60
N ARG A 94 4.43 4.25 5.71
CA ARG A 94 4.41 2.89 6.25
C ARG A 94 3.06 2.68 6.91
N PRO A 95 2.05 2.21 6.17
CA PRO A 95 0.73 2.01 6.74
C PRO A 95 0.76 0.90 7.79
N ASP A 96 0.77 1.32 9.04
CA ASP A 96 0.38 0.59 10.23
C ASP A 96 -0.74 1.40 10.87
N MET A 97 -1.70 1.78 10.02
CA MET A 97 -2.80 2.72 10.19
C MET A 97 -2.42 4.21 10.06
N ALA A 98 -1.43 4.61 9.21
CA ALA A 98 -1.10 6.03 9.00
C ALA A 98 -0.42 6.38 7.64
N THR A 99 -0.82 7.46 6.97
CA THR A 99 -0.33 8.34 5.87
C THR A 99 -0.89 8.11 4.47
N MET A 100 -1.84 7.25 4.28
CA MET A 100 -2.52 7.13 2.99
C MET A 100 -4.02 7.29 3.16
N LEU A 101 -4.68 7.77 2.14
CA LEU A 101 -6.13 7.72 2.07
C LEU A 101 -6.53 6.84 0.91
N ALA A 102 -7.39 5.86 1.16
CA ALA A 102 -8.01 5.07 0.11
C ALA A 102 -9.53 5.02 0.29
N PHE A 103 -10.23 5.26 -0.79
CA PHE A 103 -11.68 5.23 -0.84
C PHE A 103 -12.10 4.20 -1.89
N ILE A 104 -12.80 3.16 -1.44
CA ILE A 104 -13.25 2.05 -2.26
C ILE A 104 -14.76 1.96 -2.15
N ALA A 105 -15.44 1.82 -3.28
CA ALA A 105 -16.88 1.56 -3.30
C ALA A 105 -17.19 0.35 -4.19
N THR A 106 -18.28 -0.33 -3.83
CA THR A 106 -18.83 -1.43 -4.61
C THR A 106 -20.36 -1.39 -4.62
N ASP A 107 -20.94 -1.88 -5.70
CA ASP A 107 -22.37 -2.14 -5.79
C ASP A 107 -22.78 -3.54 -5.29
N ALA A 108 -21.80 -4.36 -4.84
CA ALA A 108 -22.04 -5.70 -4.32
C ALA A 108 -22.97 -5.69 -3.07
N PRO A 109 -23.88 -6.68 -2.94
CA PRO A 109 -24.77 -6.79 -1.80
C PRO A 109 -24.06 -7.45 -0.61
N LEU A 110 -23.26 -6.66 0.14
CA LEU A 110 -22.49 -7.12 1.29
C LEU A 110 -23.17 -6.78 2.61
N ALA A 111 -23.33 -7.75 3.49
CA ALA A 111 -23.70 -7.50 4.87
C ALA A 111 -22.47 -6.97 5.64
N ARG A 112 -22.72 -6.15 6.67
CA ARG A 112 -21.66 -5.49 7.45
C ARG A 112 -20.59 -6.44 7.99
N PRO A 113 -20.88 -7.63 8.56
CA PRO A 113 -19.84 -8.54 9.04
C PRO A 113 -18.95 -9.08 7.92
N ALA A 114 -19.50 -9.32 6.72
CA ALA A 114 -18.72 -9.73 5.56
C ALA A 114 -17.86 -8.58 5.05
N LEU A 115 -18.41 -7.36 4.98
CA LEU A 115 -17.69 -6.15 4.57
C LEU A 115 -16.46 -5.89 5.46
N GLU A 116 -16.62 -5.97 6.79
CA GLU A 116 -15.54 -5.77 7.76
C GLU A 116 -14.42 -6.80 7.55
N ARG A 117 -14.74 -8.09 7.46
CA ARG A 117 -13.74 -9.16 7.22
C ARG A 117 -13.04 -9.02 5.87
N LEU A 118 -13.78 -8.65 4.83
CA LEU A 118 -13.21 -8.43 3.49
C LEU A 118 -12.21 -7.27 3.49
N LEU A 119 -12.56 -6.18 4.14
CA LEU A 119 -11.68 -5.00 4.25
C LEU A 119 -10.41 -5.33 5.03
N GLU A 120 -10.53 -5.95 6.21
CA GLU A 120 -9.38 -6.35 7.05
C GLU A 120 -8.43 -7.26 6.27
N ALA A 121 -8.96 -8.30 5.62
CA ALA A 121 -8.14 -9.23 4.84
C ALA A 121 -7.44 -8.56 3.65
N ALA A 122 -8.15 -7.69 2.92
CA ALA A 122 -7.59 -7.00 1.77
C ALA A 122 -6.51 -5.98 2.17
N VAL A 123 -6.71 -5.24 3.26
CA VAL A 123 -5.73 -4.27 3.79
C VAL A 123 -4.46 -4.99 4.26
N GLU A 124 -4.61 -6.12 4.95
CA GLU A 124 -3.48 -6.91 5.44
C GLU A 124 -2.57 -7.42 4.30
N GLN A 125 -3.13 -7.73 3.14
CA GLN A 125 -2.37 -8.23 1.98
C GLN A 125 -1.95 -7.13 1.00
N SER A 126 -2.25 -5.86 1.28
CA SER A 126 -1.99 -4.75 0.36
C SER A 126 -1.35 -3.55 1.05
N PHE A 127 -2.13 -2.69 1.67
CA PHE A 127 -1.64 -1.44 2.27
C PHE A 127 -0.72 -1.69 3.47
N HIS A 128 -0.91 -2.77 4.23
CA HIS A 128 0.02 -3.18 5.29
C HIS A 128 1.31 -3.84 4.77
N ARG A 129 1.47 -3.95 3.46
CA ARG A 129 2.66 -4.55 2.81
C ARG A 129 3.51 -3.52 2.05
N ILE A 130 3.28 -2.23 2.24
CA ILE A 130 4.04 -1.19 1.56
C ILE A 130 4.81 -0.30 2.52
N THR A 131 5.89 0.29 2.02
CA THR A 131 6.58 1.38 2.69
C THR A 131 7.40 2.20 1.71
N VAL A 132 7.50 3.52 1.92
CA VAL A 132 8.43 4.40 1.20
C VAL A 132 9.63 4.73 2.08
N ASP A 133 9.42 5.24 3.28
CA ASP A 133 10.46 5.80 4.17
C ASP A 133 10.48 5.19 5.57
N GLY A 134 9.52 4.34 5.90
CA GLY A 134 9.42 3.72 7.21
C GLY A 134 8.73 4.56 8.27
N ASP A 135 8.32 5.78 7.94
CA ASP A 135 7.63 6.67 8.86
C ASP A 135 6.11 6.47 8.80
N THR A 136 5.48 6.42 9.97
CA THR A 136 4.02 6.37 10.10
C THR A 136 3.45 7.76 10.21
N SER A 137 2.25 8.00 9.68
CA SER A 137 1.55 9.28 9.80
C SER A 137 0.45 9.24 10.85
N THR A 138 -0.24 10.36 10.96
CA THR A 138 -1.33 10.57 11.94
C THR A 138 -2.72 10.38 11.36
N ASN A 139 -2.88 10.16 10.04
CA ASN A 139 -4.15 10.36 9.34
C ASN A 139 -4.53 9.29 8.30
N ASP A 140 -3.99 8.08 8.35
CA ASP A 140 -4.34 7.03 7.38
C ASP A 140 -5.77 6.53 7.55
N ALA A 141 -6.38 6.23 6.42
CA ALA A 141 -7.67 5.56 6.41
C ALA A 141 -7.89 4.79 5.10
N VAL A 142 -8.48 3.62 5.22
CA VAL A 142 -9.06 2.86 4.11
C VAL A 142 -10.54 2.71 4.36
N VAL A 143 -11.37 3.16 3.41
CA VAL A 143 -12.83 3.08 3.50
C VAL A 143 -13.35 2.15 2.42
N LEU A 144 -14.22 1.22 2.80
CA LEU A 144 -14.98 0.39 1.88
C LEU A 144 -16.48 0.64 2.08
N ALA A 145 -17.14 1.14 1.04
CA ALA A 145 -18.59 1.35 0.99
C ALA A 145 -19.24 0.33 0.06
N ALA A 146 -20.27 -0.38 0.52
CA ALA A 146 -21.07 -1.27 -0.30
C ALA A 146 -22.50 -0.76 -0.38
N THR A 147 -23.00 -0.50 -1.59
CA THR A 147 -24.32 0.06 -1.83
C THR A 147 -25.40 -0.99 -2.02
N GLY A 148 -25.03 -2.23 -2.40
CA GLY A 148 -25.96 -3.28 -2.75
C GLY A 148 -26.74 -3.04 -4.06
N ALA A 149 -26.34 -2.03 -4.85
CA ALA A 149 -27.07 -1.64 -6.06
C ALA A 149 -27.05 -2.70 -7.19
N ALA A 150 -26.09 -3.63 -7.15
CA ALA A 150 -26.08 -4.79 -8.05
C ALA A 150 -27.25 -5.76 -7.80
N GLY A 151 -27.92 -5.63 -6.65
CA GLY A 151 -29.05 -6.49 -6.28
C GLY A 151 -28.62 -7.90 -5.85
N GLY A 152 -29.64 -8.79 -5.76
CA GLY A 152 -29.40 -10.18 -5.32
C GLY A 152 -29.45 -10.34 -3.80
N ALA A 153 -29.21 -11.58 -3.34
CA ALA A 153 -29.16 -11.90 -1.91
C ALA A 153 -27.88 -11.37 -1.27
N LEU A 154 -27.98 -10.88 -0.02
CA LEU A 154 -26.83 -10.43 0.76
C LEU A 154 -25.78 -11.54 0.90
N ILE A 155 -24.52 -11.20 0.73
CA ILE A 155 -23.37 -12.00 1.09
C ILE A 155 -23.04 -11.66 2.54
N ALA A 156 -23.35 -12.57 3.47
CA ALA A 156 -23.22 -12.31 4.90
C ALA A 156 -22.01 -13.00 5.53
N GLU A 157 -21.67 -14.19 5.04
CA GLU A 157 -20.66 -15.05 5.65
C GLU A 157 -19.65 -15.56 4.63
N ALA A 158 -18.50 -16.02 5.15
CA ALA A 158 -17.39 -16.51 4.31
C ALA A 158 -17.66 -17.83 3.57
N ASP A 159 -18.67 -18.58 3.98
CA ASP A 159 -19.14 -19.81 3.33
C ASP A 159 -20.09 -19.55 2.14
N ASP A 160 -20.51 -18.31 1.91
CA ASP A 160 -21.24 -17.97 0.67
C ASP A 160 -20.33 -18.26 -0.54
N PRO A 161 -20.84 -19.02 -1.54
CA PRO A 161 -20.03 -19.42 -2.70
C PRO A 161 -19.49 -18.24 -3.52
N ARG A 162 -20.06 -17.04 -3.36
CA ARG A 162 -19.62 -15.79 -4.02
C ARG A 162 -18.51 -15.07 -3.26
N TYR A 163 -18.35 -15.36 -1.95
CA TYR A 163 -17.43 -14.62 -1.07
C TYR A 163 -15.99 -14.65 -1.58
N GLY A 164 -15.49 -15.81 -2.02
CA GLY A 164 -14.11 -15.94 -2.53
C GLY A 164 -13.83 -15.07 -3.75
N ALA A 165 -14.78 -14.97 -4.69
CA ALA A 165 -14.63 -14.12 -5.87
C ALA A 165 -14.63 -12.62 -5.50
N VAL A 166 -15.50 -12.22 -4.57
CA VAL A 166 -15.56 -10.86 -4.03
C VAL A 166 -14.25 -10.50 -3.30
N ALA A 167 -13.75 -11.41 -2.45
CA ALA A 167 -12.50 -11.23 -1.73
C ALA A 167 -11.31 -11.05 -2.69
N GLY A 168 -11.18 -11.92 -3.69
CA GLY A 168 -10.10 -11.82 -4.68
C GLY A 168 -10.15 -10.53 -5.52
N ALA A 169 -11.34 -10.05 -5.87
CA ALA A 169 -11.49 -8.80 -6.60
C ALA A 169 -11.07 -7.58 -5.74
N LEU A 170 -11.51 -7.53 -4.48
CA LEU A 170 -11.15 -6.47 -3.55
C LEU A 170 -9.65 -6.49 -3.25
N GLU A 171 -9.07 -7.65 -2.95
CA GLU A 171 -7.63 -7.81 -2.71
C GLU A 171 -6.81 -7.34 -3.91
N SER A 172 -7.14 -7.82 -5.13
CA SER A 172 -6.45 -7.41 -6.35
C SER A 172 -6.52 -5.90 -6.59
N LEU A 173 -7.65 -5.25 -6.29
CA LEU A 173 -7.81 -3.81 -6.38
C LEU A 173 -6.95 -3.09 -5.35
N CYS A 174 -6.97 -3.54 -4.10
CA CYS A 174 -6.18 -2.96 -3.01
C CYS A 174 -4.67 -3.10 -3.27
N VAL A 175 -4.21 -4.25 -3.78
CA VAL A 175 -2.80 -4.46 -4.16
C VAL A 175 -2.38 -3.50 -5.28
N GLU A 176 -3.20 -3.31 -6.32
CA GLU A 176 -2.89 -2.35 -7.38
C GLU A 176 -2.77 -0.92 -6.86
N LEU A 177 -3.71 -0.50 -5.99
CA LEU A 177 -3.65 0.82 -5.37
C LEU A 177 -2.41 0.98 -4.47
N ALA A 178 -2.12 0.00 -3.63
CA ALA A 178 -0.97 -0.02 -2.73
C ALA A 178 0.36 0.06 -3.50
N GLN A 179 0.54 -0.76 -4.54
CA GLN A 179 1.70 -0.69 -5.41
C GLN A 179 1.76 0.66 -6.17
N GLY A 180 0.62 1.22 -6.55
CA GLY A 180 0.52 2.54 -7.17
C GLY A 180 1.07 3.66 -6.28
N LEU A 181 0.86 3.58 -4.95
CA LEU A 181 1.41 4.50 -3.97
C LEU A 181 2.95 4.42 -3.93
N VAL A 182 3.50 3.20 -3.85
CA VAL A 182 4.95 2.98 -3.82
C VAL A 182 5.63 3.43 -5.11
N ARG A 183 5.01 3.14 -6.27
CA ARG A 183 5.53 3.56 -7.59
C ARG A 183 5.54 5.07 -7.80
N ASP A 184 4.73 5.79 -7.05
CA ASP A 184 4.65 7.26 -7.03
C ASP A 184 5.26 7.83 -5.75
N GLY A 185 6.04 7.04 -5.02
CA GLY A 185 6.75 7.47 -3.82
C GLY A 185 7.66 8.66 -4.11
N GLU A 186 7.81 9.57 -3.15
CA GLU A 186 8.61 10.77 -3.28
C GLU A 186 10.02 10.48 -3.78
N GLY A 187 10.35 10.96 -4.98
CA GLY A 187 11.65 10.75 -5.62
C GLY A 187 11.94 9.29 -6.02
N ALA A 188 10.96 8.40 -6.00
CA ALA A 188 11.18 7.00 -6.39
C ALA A 188 11.60 6.87 -7.86
N SER A 189 12.68 6.15 -8.11
CA SER A 189 13.14 5.79 -9.45
C SER A 189 13.03 4.28 -9.72
N LYS A 190 12.85 3.48 -8.66
CA LYS A 190 12.65 2.04 -8.72
C LYS A 190 11.51 1.60 -7.82
N PHE A 191 10.73 0.66 -8.33
CA PHE A 191 9.77 -0.12 -7.56
C PHE A 191 10.42 -1.45 -7.16
N VAL A 192 10.34 -1.82 -5.89
CA VAL A 192 11.03 -3.00 -5.36
C VAL A 192 10.04 -3.90 -4.63
N GLU A 193 9.89 -5.10 -5.15
CA GLU A 193 9.21 -6.21 -4.46
C GLU A 193 10.26 -6.97 -3.65
N ILE A 194 10.07 -7.04 -2.32
CA ILE A 194 10.90 -7.82 -1.41
C ILE A 194 10.09 -9.04 -0.99
N SER A 195 10.46 -10.21 -1.48
CA SER A 195 9.84 -11.49 -1.13
C SER A 195 10.77 -12.26 -0.20
N VAL A 196 10.33 -12.52 1.02
CA VAL A 196 11.04 -13.37 1.98
C VAL A 196 10.34 -14.72 2.03
N VAL A 197 11.09 -15.77 1.79
CA VAL A 197 10.62 -17.15 1.75
C VAL A 197 11.40 -18.02 2.73
N GLY A 198 10.88 -19.20 3.04
CA GLY A 198 11.58 -20.13 3.91
C GLY A 198 11.63 -19.70 5.39
N GLY A 199 10.74 -18.82 5.85
CA GLY A 199 10.63 -18.43 7.25
C GLY A 199 9.80 -19.42 8.07
N LEU A 200 9.92 -19.37 9.40
CA LEU A 200 9.15 -20.22 10.33
C LEU A 200 7.70 -19.73 10.48
N CYS A 201 7.45 -18.43 10.32
CA CYS A 201 6.13 -17.82 10.43
C CYS A 201 6.06 -16.51 9.64
N THR A 202 4.83 -16.02 9.41
CA THR A 202 4.54 -14.74 8.76
C THR A 202 5.30 -13.57 9.39
N ALA A 203 5.31 -13.46 10.72
CA ALA A 203 5.97 -12.36 11.41
C ALA A 203 7.48 -12.32 11.12
N GLU A 204 8.16 -13.47 11.15
CA GLU A 204 9.60 -13.56 10.83
C GLU A 204 9.88 -13.07 9.40
N CYS A 205 9.08 -13.50 8.41
CA CYS A 205 9.23 -13.07 7.03
C CYS A 205 9.02 -11.55 6.87
N LEU A 206 8.01 -11.00 7.54
CA LEU A 206 7.71 -9.57 7.50
C LEU A 206 8.79 -8.74 8.20
N ASP A 207 9.28 -9.17 9.35
CA ASP A 207 10.35 -8.47 10.09
C ASP A 207 11.61 -8.34 9.23
N VAL A 208 11.98 -9.42 8.52
CA VAL A 208 13.10 -9.39 7.57
C VAL A 208 12.80 -8.47 6.39
N ALA A 209 11.63 -8.61 5.77
CA ALA A 209 11.26 -7.81 4.59
C ALA A 209 11.23 -6.31 4.91
N PHE A 210 10.59 -5.91 6.00
CA PHE A 210 10.54 -4.52 6.43
C PHE A 210 11.90 -3.99 6.89
N THR A 211 12.72 -4.81 7.55
CA THR A 211 14.07 -4.38 7.93
C THR A 211 14.93 -4.06 6.71
N ILE A 212 14.79 -4.82 5.62
CA ILE A 212 15.45 -4.52 4.35
C ILE A 212 14.84 -3.26 3.73
N ALA A 213 13.50 -3.19 3.63
CA ALA A 213 12.76 -2.09 3.03
C ALA A 213 13.04 -0.73 3.70
N HIS A 214 13.26 -0.72 5.01
CA HIS A 214 13.54 0.49 5.80
C HIS A 214 15.04 0.83 5.88
N SER A 215 15.93 0.01 5.30
CA SER A 215 17.38 0.27 5.38
C SER A 215 17.80 1.39 4.43
N PRO A 216 18.21 2.58 4.90
CA PRO A 216 18.71 3.64 4.01
C PRO A 216 19.90 3.19 3.16
N LEU A 217 20.75 2.32 3.71
CA LEU A 217 21.89 1.78 2.97
C LEU A 217 21.47 0.86 1.82
N VAL A 218 20.44 0.04 2.02
CA VAL A 218 19.86 -0.80 0.95
C VAL A 218 19.18 0.10 -0.08
N LYS A 219 18.33 1.02 0.35
CA LYS A 219 17.56 1.90 -0.55
C LYS A 219 18.47 2.78 -1.42
N THR A 220 19.57 3.29 -0.89
CA THR A 220 20.57 4.04 -1.68
C THR A 220 21.38 3.15 -2.62
N ALA A 221 21.62 1.88 -2.29
CA ALA A 221 22.21 0.92 -3.22
C ALA A 221 21.27 0.60 -4.38
N LEU A 222 19.97 0.43 -4.10
CA LEU A 222 18.92 0.25 -5.12
C LEU A 222 18.89 1.43 -6.10
N PHE A 223 18.93 2.67 -5.60
CA PHE A 223 19.04 3.87 -6.42
C PHE A 223 20.28 3.87 -7.32
N ALA A 224 21.42 3.50 -6.75
CA ALA A 224 22.69 3.41 -7.49
C ALA A 224 22.74 2.21 -8.49
N SER A 225 21.70 1.39 -8.54
CA SER A 225 21.70 0.11 -9.27
C SER A 225 22.86 -0.81 -8.86
N ASP A 226 23.24 -0.77 -7.57
CA ASP A 226 24.29 -1.58 -6.96
C ASP A 226 23.68 -2.82 -6.29
N PRO A 227 23.94 -4.05 -6.76
CA PRO A 227 23.47 -5.28 -6.13
C PRO A 227 24.26 -5.58 -4.85
N ASN A 228 24.17 -4.68 -3.89
CA ASN A 228 24.97 -4.67 -2.68
C ASN A 228 24.51 -5.74 -1.68
N TRP A 229 24.95 -6.98 -1.89
CA TRP A 229 24.64 -8.11 -0.99
C TRP A 229 25.05 -7.85 0.47
N GLY A 230 26.16 -7.14 0.69
CA GLY A 230 26.64 -6.83 2.04
C GLY A 230 25.66 -6.00 2.85
N ARG A 231 25.04 -4.97 2.24
CA ARG A 231 24.01 -4.15 2.88
C ARG A 231 22.72 -4.92 3.10
N ILE A 232 22.34 -5.80 2.18
CA ILE A 232 21.16 -6.65 2.31
C ILE A 232 21.38 -7.67 3.42
N LEU A 233 22.50 -8.40 3.46
CA LEU A 233 22.83 -9.34 4.53
C LEU A 233 22.91 -8.65 5.90
N ALA A 234 23.46 -7.44 5.97
CA ALA A 234 23.47 -6.66 7.21
C ALA A 234 22.05 -6.29 7.68
N ALA A 235 21.15 -5.99 6.76
CA ALA A 235 19.73 -5.74 7.09
C ALA A 235 19.07 -7.02 7.61
N ILE A 236 19.25 -8.15 6.94
CA ILE A 236 18.73 -9.45 7.38
C ILE A 236 19.23 -9.79 8.78
N GLY A 237 20.54 -9.66 9.04
CA GLY A 237 21.15 -9.99 10.33
C GLY A 237 20.65 -9.14 11.50
N ARG A 238 20.13 -7.94 11.26
CA ARG A 238 19.54 -7.07 12.30
C ARG A 238 18.03 -7.15 12.43
N ALA A 239 17.37 -8.02 11.66
CA ALA A 239 15.90 -8.15 11.68
C ALA A 239 15.35 -8.76 12.99
N GLY A 240 16.19 -9.20 13.89
CA GLY A 240 15.76 -9.77 15.17
C GLY A 240 15.34 -11.24 15.12
N VAL A 241 15.61 -11.91 14.01
CA VAL A 241 15.30 -13.35 13.85
C VAL A 241 16.21 -14.16 14.79
N ALA A 242 15.59 -14.86 15.72
CA ALA A 242 16.32 -15.73 16.66
C ALA A 242 16.91 -16.94 15.94
N ASP A 243 18.14 -17.31 16.32
CA ASP A 243 18.85 -18.49 15.79
C ASP A 243 18.92 -18.55 14.25
N LEU A 244 19.05 -17.38 13.61
CA LEU A 244 19.24 -17.29 12.15
C LEU A 244 20.57 -17.92 11.76
N ASP A 245 20.51 -18.99 10.96
CA ASP A 245 21.70 -19.59 10.33
C ASP A 245 22.01 -18.84 9.03
N VAL A 246 22.97 -17.93 9.07
CA VAL A 246 23.35 -17.11 7.93
C VAL A 246 23.89 -17.90 6.73
N ASP A 247 24.38 -19.13 6.97
CA ASP A 247 24.88 -20.02 5.92
C ASP A 247 23.74 -20.66 5.09
N GLN A 248 22.50 -20.63 5.62
CA GLN A 248 21.32 -21.07 4.86
C GLN A 248 20.69 -19.92 4.02
N VAL A 249 21.05 -18.67 4.34
CA VAL A 249 20.43 -17.52 3.69
C VAL A 249 20.90 -17.39 2.25
N ARG A 250 19.94 -17.24 1.33
CA ARG A 250 20.19 -16.96 -0.09
C ARG A 250 19.50 -15.66 -0.50
N VAL A 251 20.17 -14.87 -1.33
CA VAL A 251 19.62 -13.58 -1.81
C VAL A 251 19.72 -13.54 -3.32
N LEU A 252 18.57 -13.29 -3.95
CA LEU A 252 18.47 -13.13 -5.41
C LEU A 252 17.90 -11.76 -5.76
N VAL A 253 18.41 -11.17 -6.85
CA VAL A 253 17.82 -9.97 -7.47
C VAL A 253 17.43 -10.32 -8.90
N ASN A 254 16.16 -10.16 -9.24
CA ASN A 254 15.61 -10.53 -10.56
C ASN A 254 16.06 -11.92 -11.02
N GLY A 255 16.10 -12.89 -10.09
CA GLY A 255 16.49 -14.29 -10.33
C GLY A 255 18.01 -14.53 -10.38
N VAL A 256 18.84 -13.51 -10.25
CA VAL A 256 20.31 -13.65 -10.17
C VAL A 256 20.70 -13.84 -8.70
N LEU A 257 21.32 -14.97 -8.37
CA LEU A 257 21.84 -15.26 -7.03
C LEU A 257 23.05 -14.36 -6.76
N ILE A 258 22.93 -13.48 -5.75
CA ILE A 258 23.98 -12.52 -5.39
C ILE A 258 24.69 -12.87 -4.10
N ALA A 259 24.01 -13.58 -3.18
CA ALA A 259 24.58 -14.04 -1.91
C ALA A 259 24.09 -15.44 -1.54
N GLU A 260 24.98 -16.21 -0.96
CA GLU A 260 24.76 -17.53 -0.36
C GLU A 260 25.83 -17.83 0.66
N ASN A 261 25.57 -18.73 1.63
CA ASN A 261 26.55 -19.15 2.64
C ASN A 261 27.20 -17.94 3.36
N GLY A 262 26.40 -16.96 3.75
CA GLY A 262 26.89 -15.76 4.45
C GLY A 262 27.80 -14.83 3.65
N SER A 263 28.01 -15.07 2.35
CA SER A 263 28.94 -14.34 1.50
C SER A 263 28.42 -14.11 0.07
N ARG A 264 29.23 -13.49 -0.78
CA ARG A 264 28.94 -13.37 -2.20
C ARG A 264 28.81 -14.77 -2.84
N ALA A 265 27.74 -14.97 -3.63
CA ALA A 265 27.54 -16.23 -4.33
C ALA A 265 28.69 -16.57 -5.27
N ALA A 266 29.10 -17.85 -5.28
CA ALA A 266 30.20 -18.30 -6.12
C ALA A 266 29.92 -18.13 -7.63
N SER A 267 28.64 -18.20 -8.02
CA SER A 267 28.18 -18.03 -9.40
C SER A 267 28.01 -16.57 -9.82
N TYR A 268 28.11 -15.60 -8.88
CA TYR A 268 27.90 -14.19 -9.15
C TYR A 268 28.97 -13.59 -10.05
N THR A 269 28.53 -12.78 -11.01
CA THR A 269 29.39 -11.92 -11.83
C THR A 269 28.87 -10.48 -11.82
N GLU A 270 29.76 -9.51 -11.90
CA GLU A 270 29.39 -8.08 -11.94
C GLU A 270 28.45 -7.76 -13.12
N ALA A 271 28.69 -8.41 -14.28
CA ALA A 271 27.83 -8.21 -15.45
C ALA A 271 26.39 -8.72 -15.21
N ALA A 272 26.23 -9.88 -14.56
CA ALA A 272 24.92 -10.42 -14.23
C ALA A 272 24.22 -9.56 -13.18
N GLY A 273 24.94 -9.10 -12.15
CA GLY A 273 24.42 -8.19 -11.14
C GLY A 273 23.95 -6.86 -11.72
N ALA A 274 24.77 -6.23 -12.56
CA ALA A 274 24.42 -4.98 -13.23
C ALA A 274 23.17 -5.15 -14.13
N ALA A 275 23.08 -6.25 -14.88
CA ALA A 275 21.92 -6.55 -15.71
C ALA A 275 20.64 -6.76 -14.84
N ALA A 276 20.76 -7.45 -13.70
CA ALA A 276 19.66 -7.66 -12.78
C ALA A 276 19.12 -6.36 -12.16
N MET A 277 20.01 -5.39 -11.90
CA MET A 277 19.65 -4.10 -11.30
C MET A 277 19.20 -3.03 -12.29
N ALA A 278 19.36 -3.25 -13.60
CA ALA A 278 19.03 -2.26 -14.63
C ALA A 278 17.52 -1.90 -14.73
N PRO A 279 16.55 -2.84 -14.57
CA PRO A 279 15.14 -2.51 -14.65
C PRO A 279 14.67 -1.52 -13.58
N GLY A 280 13.59 -0.77 -13.88
CA GLY A 280 12.90 0.07 -12.90
C GLY A 280 12.13 -0.75 -11.86
N ASP A 281 11.68 -1.95 -12.25
CA ASP A 281 11.03 -2.92 -11.36
C ASP A 281 12.02 -3.99 -10.94
N LEU A 282 12.26 -4.08 -9.64
CA LEU A 282 13.17 -5.05 -9.04
C LEU A 282 12.40 -6.05 -8.17
N ARG A 283 12.82 -7.30 -8.24
CA ARG A 283 12.41 -8.35 -7.31
C ARG A 283 13.61 -8.82 -6.52
N LEU A 284 13.59 -8.52 -5.23
CA LEU A 284 14.54 -9.02 -4.25
C LEU A 284 13.91 -10.23 -3.54
N GLU A 285 14.47 -11.42 -3.74
CA GLU A 285 14.05 -12.63 -3.04
C GLU A 285 15.09 -13.01 -2.00
N VAL A 286 14.64 -13.24 -0.77
CA VAL A 286 15.45 -13.70 0.36
C VAL A 286 14.88 -15.03 0.84
N ASP A 287 15.68 -16.09 0.73
CA ASP A 287 15.35 -17.40 1.25
C ASP A 287 16.07 -17.59 2.59
N LEU A 288 15.32 -17.82 3.66
CA LEU A 288 15.89 -18.01 5.02
C LEU A 288 16.24 -19.47 5.30
N GLY A 289 15.74 -20.43 4.50
CA GLY A 289 16.05 -21.87 4.63
C GLY A 289 15.56 -22.51 5.94
N ARG A 290 14.53 -21.95 6.60
CA ARG A 290 14.09 -22.36 7.95
C ARG A 290 12.72 -23.04 8.00
N GLY A 291 11.86 -22.77 7.03
CA GLY A 291 10.46 -23.23 7.01
C GLY A 291 9.80 -23.00 5.67
N ASP A 292 8.47 -22.94 5.67
CA ASP A 292 7.66 -22.86 4.45
C ASP A 292 6.89 -21.53 4.32
N CYS A 293 7.02 -20.62 5.30
CA CYS A 293 6.34 -19.33 5.24
C CYS A 293 6.95 -18.42 4.18
N ARG A 294 6.08 -17.62 3.56
CA ARG A 294 6.45 -16.62 2.57
C ARG A 294 5.64 -15.37 2.77
N GLU A 295 6.30 -14.21 2.68
CA GLU A 295 5.65 -12.90 2.69
C GLU A 295 6.31 -11.95 1.69
N THR A 296 5.55 -10.93 1.28
CA THR A 296 6.03 -9.94 0.32
C THR A 296 5.72 -8.53 0.81
N VAL A 297 6.68 -7.63 0.66
CA VAL A 297 6.57 -6.19 0.96
C VAL A 297 7.02 -5.41 -0.27
N TRP A 298 6.36 -4.29 -0.56
CA TRP A 298 6.74 -3.40 -1.65
C TRP A 298 7.31 -2.09 -1.13
N THR A 299 8.40 -1.66 -1.75
CA THR A 299 9.09 -0.40 -1.40
C THR A 299 9.69 0.26 -2.64
N SER A 300 10.28 1.43 -2.45
CA SER A 300 11.05 2.16 -3.46
C SER A 300 12.52 2.28 -3.05
N ASP A 301 13.34 2.81 -3.95
CA ASP A 301 14.70 3.29 -3.65
C ASP A 301 14.68 4.63 -2.90
N PHE A 302 15.87 5.14 -2.52
CA PHE A 302 16.08 6.52 -2.05
C PHE A 302 16.99 7.26 -3.02
N SER A 303 16.39 8.25 -3.72
CA SER A 303 17.09 9.14 -4.64
C SER A 303 17.48 10.47 -3.97
N TYR A 304 18.22 11.30 -4.69
CA TYR A 304 18.47 12.69 -4.30
C TYR A 304 17.18 13.52 -4.25
N ASP A 305 16.20 13.19 -5.09
CA ASP A 305 14.92 13.89 -5.13
C ASP A 305 14.09 13.64 -3.88
N TYR A 306 14.16 12.45 -3.25
CA TYR A 306 13.55 12.22 -1.95
C TYR A 306 14.03 13.24 -0.91
N VAL A 307 15.35 13.44 -0.82
CA VAL A 307 15.93 14.41 0.12
C VAL A 307 15.52 15.84 -0.23
N ARG A 308 15.52 16.21 -1.51
CA ARG A 308 15.14 17.54 -1.99
C ARG A 308 13.68 17.84 -1.65
N ILE A 309 12.77 16.91 -1.97
CA ILE A 309 11.33 17.10 -1.70
C ILE A 309 11.10 17.30 -0.20
N ASN A 310 11.66 16.43 0.65
CA ASN A 310 11.43 16.48 2.09
C ASN A 310 12.14 17.65 2.80
N ALA A 311 13.20 18.21 2.21
CA ALA A 311 13.85 19.41 2.71
C ALA A 311 13.05 20.69 2.41
N GLU A 312 12.25 20.69 1.36
CA GLU A 312 11.48 21.85 0.86
C GLU A 312 10.00 21.81 1.30
N TYR A 313 9.45 20.61 1.55
CA TYR A 313 8.05 20.40 1.92
C TYR A 313 7.86 20.37 3.45
N ARG A 314 6.83 21.08 3.92
CA ARG A 314 6.37 21.01 5.30
C ARG A 314 5.18 20.05 5.41
N SER A 315 5.34 18.99 6.18
CA SER A 315 4.26 18.04 6.51
C SER A 315 3.70 18.29 7.90
#